data_ff86d61722150f9336a90e193db0a8b4
#
_entry.id   ff86d61722150f9336a90e193db0a8b4
#
_cell.length_a   1.000
_cell.length_b   1.000
_cell.length_c   1.000
_cell.angle_alpha   90.00
_cell.angle_beta   90.00
_cell.angle_gamma   90.00
#
_symmetry.space_group_name_H-M   'P 1'
#
loop_
_entity.id
_entity.type
_entity.pdbx_description
1 polymer ?
#
loop_
_entity_poly.entity_id
_entity_poly.type
_entity_poly.pdbx_seq_one_letter_code
_entity_poly.pdbx_strand_id
1 'polypeptide(L)'
;MGGDYLGVDLNSPRQFLKKYGIPGKLIVVEGIDGSGKSTQLRLLEKWLRYNNLEVFRTEWNSSDLVKSITSKGKKKANLTPTTFSLLHATDFADRFERNILPLLRAGYFVLADRYIYTAYARDVTRGCNPSWVRKVYDFALKPDLAFYFRVPIDISMDRILSGRPKLKYYEAGLDLNLSKDVYESYRIFQSRIIEQYESMSKRENFTVIDATLGIKEQQRIMRDKVKALLPPKMTGSVLEAP
;
A
#
# COMPACT_ATOMS: atom_id res chain seq x y z
N MET A 1 10.49 -34.84 -6.59
CA MET A 1 9.56 -34.48 -7.67
C MET A 1 9.06 -33.07 -7.39
N GLY A 2 9.78 -32.06 -7.87
CA GLY A 2 9.39 -30.66 -7.80
C GLY A 2 8.41 -30.37 -8.92
N GLY A 3 7.13 -30.23 -8.60
CA GLY A 3 6.13 -29.83 -9.55
C GLY A 3 6.36 -28.38 -9.96
N ASP A 4 6.41 -28.12 -11.26
CA ASP A 4 6.35 -26.79 -11.87
C ASP A 4 5.02 -26.12 -11.51
N TYR A 5 4.97 -25.51 -10.32
CA TYR A 5 3.86 -24.66 -9.94
C TYR A 5 3.88 -23.40 -10.80
N LEU A 6 3.07 -23.40 -11.86
CA LEU A 6 2.68 -22.27 -12.69
C LEU A 6 3.67 -21.79 -13.79
N GLY A 7 4.70 -22.54 -14.16
CA GLY A 7 5.58 -22.17 -15.30
C GLY A 7 6.23 -20.79 -15.16
N VAL A 8 6.44 -20.33 -13.95
CA VAL A 8 7.00 -19.02 -13.62
C VAL A 8 8.41 -19.24 -13.13
N ASP A 9 9.38 -18.76 -13.87
CA ASP A 9 10.70 -18.51 -13.33
C ASP A 9 10.59 -17.39 -12.29
N LEU A 10 10.42 -17.77 -11.03
CA LEU A 10 10.38 -16.86 -9.89
C LEU A 10 11.70 -16.08 -9.72
N ASN A 11 12.78 -16.50 -10.39
CA ASN A 11 14.06 -15.82 -10.35
C ASN A 11 14.08 -14.53 -11.17
N SER A 12 13.07 -14.27 -12.01
CA SER A 12 12.99 -13.02 -12.76
C SER A 12 11.57 -12.63 -13.17
N PRO A 13 10.68 -12.22 -12.22
CA PRO A 13 9.37 -11.67 -12.56
C PRO A 13 9.45 -10.54 -13.59
N ARG A 14 10.50 -9.71 -13.51
CA ARG A 14 10.75 -8.59 -14.44
C ARG A 14 11.07 -9.04 -15.88
N GLN A 15 11.76 -10.17 -16.07
CA GLN A 15 12.06 -10.67 -17.42
C GLN A 15 10.83 -11.26 -18.10
N PHE A 16 10.01 -11.98 -17.34
CA PHE A 16 8.73 -12.49 -17.83
C PHE A 16 7.81 -11.34 -18.30
N LEU A 17 7.75 -10.26 -17.52
CA LEU A 17 6.96 -9.07 -17.84
C LEU A 17 7.38 -8.36 -19.11
N LYS A 18 8.68 -8.27 -19.36
CA LYS A 18 9.22 -7.69 -20.60
C LYS A 18 8.83 -8.53 -21.83
N LYS A 19 8.69 -9.84 -21.68
CA LYS A 19 8.43 -10.76 -22.79
C LYS A 19 6.96 -10.88 -23.16
N TYR A 20 6.06 -10.87 -22.16
CA TYR A 20 4.64 -11.22 -22.39
C TYR A 20 3.64 -10.09 -22.08
N GLY A 21 4.08 -9.02 -21.46
CA GLY A 21 3.20 -7.97 -20.95
C GLY A 21 2.30 -8.44 -19.80
N ILE A 22 1.72 -7.54 -19.06
CA ILE A 22 0.65 -7.85 -18.10
C ILE A 22 -0.56 -7.03 -18.51
N PRO A 23 -1.70 -7.66 -18.87
CA PRO A 23 -2.89 -6.94 -19.27
C PRO A 23 -3.54 -6.18 -18.10
N GLY A 24 -3.43 -6.70 -16.88
CA GLY A 24 -3.96 -6.06 -15.67
C GLY A 24 -3.22 -4.79 -15.26
N LYS A 25 -3.80 -4.06 -14.31
CA LYS A 25 -3.27 -2.79 -13.82
C LYS A 25 -3.12 -2.80 -12.31
N LEU A 26 -1.93 -2.43 -11.82
CA LEU A 26 -1.64 -2.32 -10.40
C LEU A 26 -1.71 -0.86 -9.95
N ILE A 27 -2.67 -0.56 -9.08
CA ILE A 27 -2.87 0.76 -8.50
C ILE A 27 -2.67 0.66 -7.00
N VAL A 28 -1.80 1.48 -6.45
CA VAL A 28 -1.50 1.45 -5.02
C VAL A 28 -1.80 2.79 -4.35
N VAL A 29 -2.24 2.74 -3.11
CA VAL A 29 -2.44 3.92 -2.26
C VAL A 29 -1.54 3.86 -1.05
N GLU A 30 -0.86 4.95 -0.75
CA GLU A 30 0.12 5.09 0.31
C GLU A 30 -0.15 6.32 1.17
N GLY A 31 0.41 6.33 2.37
CA GLY A 31 0.29 7.43 3.32
C GLY A 31 0.11 6.93 4.75
N ILE A 32 0.17 7.85 5.71
CA ILE A 32 0.00 7.54 7.14
C ILE A 32 -1.43 7.09 7.46
N ASP A 33 -1.64 6.53 8.64
CA ASP A 33 -2.99 6.18 9.11
C ASP A 33 -3.82 7.46 9.25
N GLY A 34 -5.14 7.40 9.10
CA GLY A 34 -6.01 8.58 9.12
C GLY A 34 -5.97 9.46 7.86
N SER A 35 -5.15 9.15 6.84
CA SER A 35 -5.10 9.93 5.60
C SER A 35 -6.29 9.76 4.66
N GLY A 36 -7.23 8.84 4.95
CA GLY A 36 -8.42 8.63 4.11
C GLY A 36 -8.25 7.71 2.90
N LYS A 37 -7.04 7.19 2.65
CA LYS A 37 -6.71 6.34 1.48
C LYS A 37 -7.63 5.14 1.29
N SER A 38 -7.97 4.39 2.36
CA SER A 38 -8.83 3.20 2.25
C SER A 38 -10.25 3.55 1.81
N THR A 39 -10.77 4.71 2.22
CA THR A 39 -12.08 5.23 1.77
C THR A 39 -12.03 5.54 0.28
N GLN A 40 -10.99 6.23 -0.17
CA GLN A 40 -10.80 6.60 -1.55
C GLN A 40 -10.61 5.38 -2.45
N LEU A 41 -9.83 4.39 -1.99
CA LEU A 41 -9.62 3.15 -2.72
C LEU A 41 -10.92 2.36 -2.90
N ARG A 42 -11.77 2.29 -1.85
CA ARG A 42 -13.10 1.65 -1.92
C ARG A 42 -14.03 2.36 -2.90
N LEU A 43 -13.99 3.69 -2.96
CA LEU A 43 -14.80 4.45 -3.92
C LEU A 43 -14.28 4.24 -5.35
N LEU A 44 -12.96 4.16 -5.54
CA LEU A 44 -12.37 3.83 -6.83
C LEU A 44 -12.75 2.41 -7.27
N GLU A 45 -12.71 1.43 -6.36
CA GLU A 45 -13.17 0.06 -6.62
C GLU A 45 -14.62 0.04 -7.14
N LYS A 46 -15.53 0.72 -6.44
CA LYS A 46 -16.92 0.80 -6.86
C LYS A 46 -17.08 1.41 -8.25
N TRP A 47 -16.34 2.47 -8.54
CA TRP A 47 -16.35 3.12 -9.83
C TRP A 47 -15.83 2.23 -10.96
N LEU A 48 -14.73 1.50 -10.76
CA LEU A 48 -14.19 0.55 -11.73
C LEU A 48 -15.16 -0.61 -12.01
N ARG A 49 -15.76 -1.18 -10.97
CA ARG A 49 -16.78 -2.24 -11.11
C ARG A 49 -18.03 -1.76 -11.81
N TYR A 50 -18.49 -0.54 -11.54
CA TYR A 50 -19.60 0.08 -12.26
C TYR A 50 -19.32 0.20 -13.77
N ASN A 51 -18.06 0.35 -14.13
CA ASN A 51 -17.60 0.36 -15.51
C ASN A 51 -17.26 -1.04 -16.07
N ASN A 52 -17.80 -2.10 -15.48
CA ASN A 52 -17.64 -3.49 -15.91
C ASN A 52 -16.18 -3.98 -15.95
N LEU A 53 -15.33 -3.45 -15.08
CA LEU A 53 -13.95 -3.90 -14.94
C LEU A 53 -13.83 -4.90 -13.80
N GLU A 54 -13.02 -5.93 -14.01
CA GLU A 54 -12.67 -6.88 -12.97
C GLU A 54 -11.67 -6.26 -11.99
N VAL A 55 -12.02 -6.24 -10.70
CA VAL A 55 -11.25 -5.56 -9.66
C VAL A 55 -11.01 -6.48 -8.49
N PHE A 56 -9.77 -6.54 -8.04
CA PHE A 56 -9.37 -7.18 -6.80
C PHE A 56 -8.73 -6.16 -5.86
N ARG A 57 -9.15 -6.15 -4.60
CA ARG A 57 -8.57 -5.29 -3.56
C ARG A 57 -7.81 -6.13 -2.55
N THR A 58 -6.60 -5.69 -2.22
CA THR A 58 -5.75 -6.27 -1.19
C THR A 58 -5.27 -5.21 -0.21
N GLU A 59 -4.97 -5.61 1.00
CA GLU A 59 -4.48 -4.69 2.04
C GLU A 59 -3.26 -5.28 2.77
N TRP A 60 -2.48 -4.40 3.38
CA TRP A 60 -1.28 -4.78 4.14
C TRP A 60 -1.64 -5.65 5.36
N ASN A 61 -0.85 -6.67 5.64
CA ASN A 61 -1.07 -7.64 6.73
C ASN A 61 -2.36 -8.47 6.57
N SER A 62 -2.72 -8.84 5.35
CA SER A 62 -3.93 -9.63 5.08
C SER A 62 -3.65 -11.09 4.68
N SER A 63 -2.38 -11.51 4.57
CA SER A 63 -2.03 -12.90 4.33
C SER A 63 -2.43 -13.80 5.50
N ASP A 64 -3.20 -14.83 5.24
CA ASP A 64 -3.62 -15.80 6.24
C ASP A 64 -2.44 -16.61 6.80
N LEU A 65 -1.36 -16.73 6.02
CA LEU A 65 -0.15 -17.44 6.41
C LEU A 65 0.52 -16.85 7.67
N VAL A 66 0.61 -15.50 7.74
CA VAL A 66 1.36 -14.83 8.82
C VAL A 66 0.53 -13.90 9.70
N LYS A 67 -0.71 -13.63 9.34
CA LYS A 67 -1.60 -12.70 10.05
C LYS A 67 -1.73 -13.02 11.55
N SER A 68 -1.90 -14.29 11.90
CA SER A 68 -2.03 -14.73 13.30
C SER A 68 -0.72 -14.50 14.09
N ILE A 69 0.42 -14.82 13.48
CA ILE A 69 1.76 -14.66 14.09
C ILE A 69 2.06 -13.18 14.31
N THR A 70 1.86 -12.37 13.26
CA THR A 70 2.04 -10.91 13.31
C THR A 70 1.15 -10.27 14.38
N SER A 71 -0.12 -10.69 14.47
CA SER A 71 -1.06 -10.20 15.48
C SER A 71 -0.62 -10.56 16.90
N LYS A 72 -0.17 -11.82 17.15
CA LYS A 72 0.35 -12.26 18.45
C LYS A 72 1.60 -11.48 18.85
N GLY A 73 2.55 -11.28 17.91
CA GLY A 73 3.76 -10.49 18.15
C GLY A 73 3.45 -9.02 18.50
N LYS A 74 2.50 -8.41 17.77
CA LYS A 74 2.04 -7.04 18.06
C LYS A 74 1.40 -6.93 19.44
N LYS A 75 0.54 -7.87 19.83
CA LYS A 75 -0.11 -7.87 21.16
C LYS A 75 0.89 -7.98 22.31
N LYS A 76 1.95 -8.75 22.12
CA LYS A 76 3.01 -8.93 23.14
C LYS A 76 4.05 -7.80 23.14
N ALA A 77 3.99 -6.87 22.20
CA ALA A 77 4.96 -5.77 22.02
C ALA A 77 6.42 -6.26 21.98
N ASN A 78 6.68 -7.45 21.38
CA ASN A 78 8.01 -8.08 21.37
C ASN A 78 8.63 -8.22 19.97
N LEU A 79 8.11 -7.51 18.97
CA LEU A 79 8.66 -7.52 17.62
C LEU A 79 9.81 -6.51 17.51
N THR A 80 11.01 -7.03 17.30
CA THR A 80 12.16 -6.21 16.93
C THR A 80 11.99 -5.64 15.50
N PRO A 81 12.65 -4.53 15.13
CA PRO A 81 12.51 -3.94 13.80
C PRO A 81 12.75 -4.95 12.66
N THR A 82 13.82 -5.76 12.75
CA THR A 82 14.14 -6.77 11.73
C THR A 82 13.07 -7.85 11.64
N THR A 83 12.66 -8.43 12.79
CA THR A 83 11.61 -9.45 12.80
C THR A 83 10.29 -8.91 12.26
N PHE A 84 9.94 -7.67 12.60
CA PHE A 84 8.72 -7.03 12.12
C PHE A 84 8.76 -6.81 10.59
N SER A 85 9.90 -6.36 10.06
CA SER A 85 10.10 -6.18 8.63
C SER A 85 10.00 -7.52 7.88
N LEU A 86 10.62 -8.59 8.38
CA LEU A 86 10.55 -9.92 7.77
C LEU A 86 9.13 -10.51 7.79
N LEU A 87 8.37 -10.32 8.86
CA LEU A 87 6.96 -10.74 8.90
C LEU A 87 6.12 -10.00 7.87
N HIS A 88 6.35 -8.69 7.69
CA HIS A 88 5.70 -7.91 6.66
C HIS A 88 6.11 -8.35 5.25
N ALA A 89 7.39 -8.69 5.06
CA ALA A 89 7.88 -9.19 3.78
C ALA A 89 7.27 -10.54 3.43
N THR A 90 7.12 -11.44 4.40
CA THR A 90 6.45 -12.74 4.21
C THR A 90 4.98 -12.56 3.88
N ASP A 91 4.25 -11.67 4.60
CA ASP A 91 2.87 -11.30 4.25
C ASP A 91 2.77 -10.80 2.81
N PHE A 92 3.67 -9.92 2.43
CA PHE A 92 3.66 -9.35 1.09
C PHE A 92 3.99 -10.39 0.01
N ALA A 93 5.00 -11.23 0.22
CA ALA A 93 5.38 -12.28 -0.73
C ALA A 93 4.22 -13.25 -0.99
N ASP A 94 3.57 -13.75 0.08
CA ASP A 94 2.42 -14.65 -0.04
C ASP A 94 1.26 -14.01 -0.83
N ARG A 95 0.90 -12.77 -0.52
CA ARG A 95 -0.15 -12.05 -1.26
C ARG A 95 0.25 -11.73 -2.70
N PHE A 96 1.53 -11.41 -2.92
CA PHE A 96 2.03 -11.09 -4.25
C PHE A 96 1.97 -12.31 -5.17
N GLU A 97 2.44 -13.46 -4.70
CA GLU A 97 2.50 -14.69 -5.50
C GLU A 97 1.13 -15.34 -5.68
N ARG A 98 0.29 -15.36 -4.66
CA ARG A 98 -1.02 -16.06 -4.69
C ARG A 98 -2.15 -15.21 -5.24
N ASN A 99 -2.08 -13.89 -5.10
CA ASN A 99 -3.20 -13.02 -5.47
C ASN A 99 -2.80 -11.95 -6.49
N ILE A 100 -1.81 -11.11 -6.18
CA ILE A 100 -1.53 -9.92 -6.98
C ILE A 100 -1.09 -10.31 -8.39
N LEU A 101 -0.04 -11.11 -8.50
CA LEU A 101 0.54 -11.46 -9.78
C LEU A 101 -0.38 -12.31 -10.66
N PRO A 102 -1.06 -13.36 -10.16
CA PRO A 102 -2.01 -14.13 -10.96
C PRO A 102 -3.17 -13.28 -11.49
N LEU A 103 -3.73 -12.41 -10.67
CA LEU A 103 -4.86 -11.57 -11.07
C LEU A 103 -4.46 -10.48 -12.07
N LEU A 104 -3.27 -9.90 -11.92
CA LEU A 104 -2.71 -8.99 -12.94
C LEU A 104 -2.54 -9.70 -14.29
N ARG A 105 -2.10 -10.96 -14.29
CA ARG A 105 -2.01 -11.78 -15.51
C ARG A 105 -3.37 -12.08 -16.12
N ALA A 106 -4.39 -12.24 -15.30
CA ALA A 106 -5.78 -12.45 -15.73
C ALA A 106 -6.46 -11.14 -16.20
N GLY A 107 -5.78 -9.98 -16.17
CA GLY A 107 -6.32 -8.72 -16.67
C GLY A 107 -7.07 -7.88 -15.62
N TYR A 108 -7.00 -8.25 -14.36
CA TYR A 108 -7.67 -7.50 -13.28
C TYR A 108 -7.01 -6.16 -12.99
N PHE A 109 -7.81 -5.20 -12.55
CA PHE A 109 -7.34 -4.04 -11.81
C PHE A 109 -7.09 -4.45 -10.36
N VAL A 110 -5.82 -4.51 -9.96
CA VAL A 110 -5.44 -4.82 -8.59
C VAL A 110 -5.23 -3.52 -7.82
N LEU A 111 -6.04 -3.32 -6.78
CA LEU A 111 -6.02 -2.15 -5.91
C LEU A 111 -5.36 -2.53 -4.57
N ALA A 112 -4.19 -1.97 -4.27
CA ALA A 112 -3.47 -2.26 -3.05
C ALA A 112 -3.56 -1.10 -2.05
N ASP A 113 -4.22 -1.34 -0.89
CA ASP A 113 -4.13 -0.44 0.26
C ASP A 113 -2.83 -0.73 0.98
N ARG A 114 -1.81 0.06 0.69
CA ARG A 114 -0.40 -0.11 1.02
C ARG A 114 0.31 -1.18 0.18
N TYR A 115 1.52 -0.86 -0.18
CA TYR A 115 2.40 -1.68 -0.98
C TYR A 115 3.82 -1.68 -0.39
N ILE A 116 4.85 -2.04 -1.17
CA ILE A 116 6.25 -2.07 -0.71
C ILE A 116 6.73 -0.73 -0.14
N TYR A 117 6.16 0.37 -0.56
CA TYR A 117 6.52 1.71 -0.09
C TYR A 117 6.17 1.93 1.38
N THR A 118 5.16 1.21 1.89
CA THR A 118 4.87 1.18 3.33
C THR A 118 6.05 0.58 4.13
N ALA A 119 6.69 -0.49 3.63
CA ALA A 119 7.89 -1.03 4.26
C ALA A 119 9.07 -0.05 4.15
N TYR A 120 9.27 0.56 2.98
CA TYR A 120 10.33 1.55 2.77
C TYR A 120 10.19 2.76 3.70
N ALA A 121 8.98 3.14 4.06
CA ALA A 121 8.75 4.22 5.02
C ALA A 121 8.87 3.73 6.47
N ARG A 122 8.10 2.71 6.86
CA ARG A 122 7.94 2.30 8.26
C ARG A 122 9.12 1.50 8.80
N ASP A 123 9.69 0.60 8.02
CA ASP A 123 10.77 -0.26 8.49
C ASP A 123 12.09 0.53 8.56
N VAL A 124 12.31 1.44 7.60
CA VAL A 124 13.47 2.37 7.65
C VAL A 124 13.35 3.33 8.83
N THR A 125 12.15 3.86 9.10
CA THR A 125 11.91 4.71 10.29
C THR A 125 12.17 3.95 11.60
N ARG A 126 12.01 2.61 11.61
CA ARG A 126 12.36 1.75 12.75
C ARG A 126 13.83 1.37 12.83
N GLY A 127 14.66 1.86 11.93
CA GLY A 127 16.10 1.63 11.94
C GLY A 127 16.58 0.48 11.05
N CYS A 128 15.71 -0.14 10.24
CA CYS A 128 16.16 -1.07 9.22
C CYS A 128 16.96 -0.35 8.13
N ASN A 129 18.03 -0.99 7.66
CA ASN A 129 18.85 -0.43 6.59
C ASN A 129 18.03 -0.26 5.30
N PRO A 130 17.99 0.95 4.69
CA PRO A 130 17.16 1.22 3.50
C PRO A 130 17.48 0.33 2.31
N SER A 131 18.76 0.04 2.05
CA SER A 131 19.16 -0.81 0.92
C SER A 131 18.78 -2.27 1.16
N TRP A 132 18.84 -2.75 2.40
CA TRP A 132 18.39 -4.08 2.77
C TRP A 132 16.87 -4.20 2.61
N VAL A 133 16.08 -3.27 3.10
CA VAL A 133 14.62 -3.29 2.93
C VAL A 133 14.25 -3.32 1.44
N ARG A 134 14.91 -2.50 0.61
CA ARG A 134 14.66 -2.52 -0.85
C ARG A 134 15.01 -3.86 -1.49
N LYS A 135 16.09 -4.51 -1.09
CA LYS A 135 16.46 -5.86 -1.59
C LYS A 135 15.44 -6.92 -1.21
N VAL A 136 14.91 -6.88 0.02
CA VAL A 136 13.88 -7.81 0.49
C VAL A 136 12.63 -7.78 -0.39
N TYR A 137 12.27 -6.63 -0.97
CA TYR A 137 11.10 -6.45 -1.83
C TYR A 137 11.44 -6.32 -3.33
N ASP A 138 12.66 -6.67 -3.76
CA ASP A 138 13.10 -6.50 -5.15
C ASP A 138 12.33 -7.35 -6.16
N PHE A 139 11.65 -8.40 -5.71
CA PHE A 139 10.75 -9.22 -6.54
C PHE A 139 9.43 -8.52 -6.89
N ALA A 140 9.06 -7.45 -6.18
CA ALA A 140 7.80 -6.75 -6.38
C ALA A 140 7.74 -6.00 -7.72
N LEU A 141 6.56 -5.97 -8.33
CA LEU A 141 6.31 -5.19 -9.53
C LEU A 141 6.22 -3.70 -9.21
N LYS A 142 6.69 -2.88 -10.14
CA LYS A 142 6.40 -1.46 -10.09
C LYS A 142 4.92 -1.23 -10.43
N PRO A 143 4.15 -0.47 -9.63
CA PRO A 143 2.75 -0.18 -9.92
C PRO A 143 2.60 0.72 -11.16
N ASP A 144 1.47 0.56 -11.87
CA ASP A 144 1.08 1.47 -12.96
C ASP A 144 0.78 2.86 -12.43
N LEU A 145 0.13 2.95 -11.25
CA LEU A 145 -0.12 4.19 -10.53
C LEU A 145 0.13 4.01 -9.04
N ALA A 146 0.80 4.99 -8.44
CA ALA A 146 0.96 5.11 -7.00
C ALA A 146 0.42 6.47 -6.52
N PHE A 147 -0.57 6.46 -5.65
CA PHE A 147 -1.14 7.64 -5.02
C PHE A 147 -0.60 7.79 -3.60
N TYR A 148 -0.05 8.95 -3.29
CA TYR A 148 0.36 9.30 -1.94
C TYR A 148 -0.62 10.31 -1.34
N PHE A 149 -1.33 9.91 -0.29
CA PHE A 149 -2.28 10.73 0.45
C PHE A 149 -1.53 11.53 1.51
N ARG A 150 -1.20 12.77 1.17
CA ARG A 150 -0.53 13.73 2.06
C ARG A 150 -1.55 14.34 3.00
N VAL A 151 -1.33 14.19 4.30
CA VAL A 151 -2.18 14.76 5.34
C VAL A 151 -1.32 15.33 6.47
N PRO A 152 -1.66 16.51 7.04
CA PRO A 152 -1.06 17.01 8.27
C PRO A 152 -1.27 16.03 9.43
N ILE A 153 -0.27 15.90 10.31
CA ILE A 153 -0.29 14.92 11.40
C ILE A 153 -1.47 15.13 12.34
N ASP A 154 -1.78 16.37 12.68
CA ASP A 154 -2.88 16.69 13.61
C ASP A 154 -4.22 16.27 13.01
N ILE A 155 -4.47 16.55 11.73
CA ILE A 155 -5.69 16.09 11.03
C ILE A 155 -5.76 14.56 10.98
N SER A 156 -4.64 13.90 10.74
CA SER A 156 -4.54 12.43 10.76
C SER A 156 -4.92 11.88 12.14
N MET A 157 -4.36 12.45 13.18
CA MET A 157 -4.59 12.04 14.57
C MET A 157 -6.05 12.27 14.98
N ASP A 158 -6.62 13.43 14.67
CA ASP A 158 -8.02 13.74 14.95
C ASP A 158 -8.97 12.75 14.27
N ARG A 159 -8.72 12.41 13.01
CA ARG A 159 -9.51 11.40 12.28
C ARG A 159 -9.42 10.01 12.91
N ILE A 160 -8.23 9.61 13.38
CA ILE A 160 -8.04 8.33 14.05
C ILE A 160 -8.81 8.31 15.39
N LEU A 161 -8.67 9.36 16.20
CA LEU A 161 -9.30 9.44 17.51
C LEU A 161 -10.82 9.61 17.45
N SER A 162 -11.35 10.19 16.37
CA SER A 162 -12.78 10.21 16.09
C SER A 162 -13.37 8.82 15.83
N GLY A 163 -12.56 7.90 15.31
CA GLY A 163 -12.97 6.52 15.01
C GLY A 163 -12.67 5.50 16.10
N ARG A 164 -11.80 5.82 17.06
CA ARG A 164 -11.39 4.94 18.16
C ARG A 164 -10.72 5.74 19.30
N PRO A 165 -10.86 5.30 20.57
CA PRO A 165 -10.42 6.09 21.71
C PRO A 165 -8.89 6.12 21.94
N LYS A 166 -8.11 5.25 21.28
CA LYS A 166 -6.65 5.11 21.55
C LYS A 166 -5.85 4.87 20.28
N LEU A 167 -4.63 5.40 20.25
CA LEU A 167 -3.60 5.06 19.27
C LEU A 167 -3.07 3.65 19.56
N LYS A 168 -2.73 2.91 18.49
CA LYS A 168 -2.12 1.58 18.65
C LYS A 168 -0.62 1.68 18.94
N TYR A 169 -0.09 0.75 19.72
CA TYR A 169 1.30 0.72 20.16
C TYR A 169 2.31 0.95 19.01
N TYR A 170 2.30 0.11 17.99
CA TYR A 170 3.21 0.24 16.85
C TYR A 170 2.89 1.39 15.88
N GLU A 171 1.67 1.89 15.89
CA GLU A 171 1.26 3.07 15.11
C GLU A 171 1.79 4.36 15.74
N ALA A 172 1.83 4.39 17.07
CA ALA A 172 2.40 5.50 17.82
C ALA A 172 3.94 5.43 17.94
N GLY A 173 4.59 4.38 17.43
CA GLY A 173 6.04 4.24 17.54
C GLY A 173 6.55 4.00 18.96
N LEU A 174 5.70 3.49 19.86
CA LEU A 174 6.08 3.21 21.25
C LEU A 174 7.15 2.12 21.37
N ASP A 175 7.29 1.29 20.35
CA ASP A 175 8.37 0.31 20.20
C ASP A 175 9.76 0.94 20.03
N LEU A 176 9.82 2.25 19.77
CA LEU A 176 11.07 3.01 19.57
C LEU A 176 11.44 3.90 20.76
N ASN A 177 10.63 3.92 21.81
CA ASN A 177 10.84 4.76 23.01
C ASN A 177 11.10 6.25 22.68
N LEU A 178 10.37 6.81 21.69
CA LEU A 178 10.57 8.18 21.22
C LEU A 178 10.10 9.24 22.22
N SER A 179 9.05 8.96 22.98
CA SER A 179 8.54 9.76 24.09
C SER A 179 7.74 8.86 25.05
N LYS A 180 7.62 9.31 26.31
CA LYS A 180 6.72 8.71 27.30
C LYS A 180 5.25 9.07 27.03
N ASP A 181 5.01 10.21 26.38
CA ASP A 181 3.67 10.61 25.94
C ASP A 181 3.34 9.94 24.59
N VAL A 182 2.19 9.26 24.55
CA VAL A 182 1.74 8.49 23.38
C VAL A 182 1.48 9.40 22.17
N TYR A 183 0.95 10.58 22.38
CA TYR A 183 0.62 11.50 21.31
C TYR A 183 1.86 12.15 20.74
N GLU A 184 2.81 12.50 21.59
CA GLU A 184 4.10 13.03 21.18
C GLU A 184 4.90 11.96 20.44
N SER A 185 4.96 10.72 20.96
CA SER A 185 5.58 9.59 20.26
C SER A 185 4.98 9.39 18.87
N TYR A 186 3.65 9.43 18.76
CA TYR A 186 2.94 9.35 17.48
C TYR A 186 3.38 10.47 16.52
N ARG A 187 3.40 11.73 16.98
CA ARG A 187 3.84 12.86 16.16
C ARG A 187 5.25 12.68 15.64
N ILE A 188 6.19 12.33 16.50
CA ILE A 188 7.59 12.11 16.10
C ILE A 188 7.69 10.96 15.09
N PHE A 189 7.04 9.85 15.37
CA PHE A 189 7.12 8.66 14.50
C PHE A 189 6.48 8.90 13.14
N GLN A 190 5.28 9.45 13.11
CA GLN A 190 4.57 9.71 11.85
C GLN A 190 5.24 10.84 11.04
N SER A 191 5.87 11.84 11.68
CA SER A 191 6.66 12.84 10.97
C SER A 191 7.79 12.20 10.18
N ARG A 192 8.56 11.29 10.80
CA ARG A 192 9.64 10.56 10.13
C ARG A 192 9.11 9.70 8.96
N ILE A 193 7.93 9.10 9.10
CA ILE A 193 7.28 8.34 8.03
C ILE A 193 6.86 9.27 6.89
N ILE A 194 6.31 10.44 7.18
CA ILE A 194 5.96 11.45 6.17
C ILE A 194 7.20 11.87 5.39
N GLU A 195 8.33 12.14 6.06
CA GLU A 195 9.60 12.47 5.40
C GLU A 195 10.04 11.39 4.41
N GLN A 196 9.89 10.10 4.78
CA GLN A 196 10.16 8.99 3.86
C GLN A 196 9.23 9.03 2.65
N TYR A 197 7.92 9.24 2.83
CA TYR A 197 6.97 9.34 1.73
C TYR A 197 7.23 10.56 0.84
N GLU A 198 7.56 11.73 1.40
CA GLU A 198 7.92 12.93 0.63
C GLU A 198 9.15 12.68 -0.24
N SER A 199 10.18 12.04 0.31
CA SER A 199 11.38 11.66 -0.43
C SER A 199 11.05 10.65 -1.54
N MET A 200 10.21 9.64 -1.27
CA MET A 200 9.82 8.63 -2.24
C MET A 200 8.90 9.20 -3.32
N SER A 201 7.99 10.11 -2.97
CA SER A 201 7.03 10.69 -3.93
C SER A 201 7.71 11.33 -5.13
N LYS A 202 8.87 11.95 -4.90
CA LYS A 202 9.69 12.56 -5.97
C LYS A 202 10.43 11.50 -6.81
N ARG A 203 10.99 10.46 -6.15
CA ARG A 203 11.82 9.45 -6.82
C ARG A 203 11.02 8.38 -7.56
N GLU A 204 9.86 8.03 -7.03
CA GLU A 204 9.02 6.93 -7.53
C GLU A 204 7.81 7.46 -8.37
N ASN A 205 7.79 8.77 -8.66
CA ASN A 205 6.76 9.42 -9.47
C ASN A 205 5.34 9.20 -8.94
N PHE A 206 5.12 9.43 -7.63
CA PHE A 206 3.79 9.32 -7.04
C PHE A 206 2.88 10.46 -7.48
N THR A 207 1.60 10.16 -7.69
CA THR A 207 0.57 11.19 -7.73
C THR A 207 0.22 11.58 -6.29
N VAL A 208 0.61 12.77 -5.89
CA VAL A 208 0.32 13.28 -4.54
C VAL A 208 -1.10 13.81 -4.51
N ILE A 209 -1.88 13.35 -3.52
CA ILE A 209 -3.24 13.82 -3.26
C ILE A 209 -3.22 14.57 -1.93
N ASP A 210 -3.69 15.81 -1.96
CA ASP A 210 -3.98 16.55 -0.74
C ASP A 210 -5.19 15.91 -0.04
N ALA A 211 -4.93 15.20 1.04
CA ALA A 211 -5.95 14.49 1.79
C ALA A 211 -6.81 15.40 2.71
N THR A 212 -6.58 16.71 2.67
CA THR A 212 -7.45 17.70 3.32
C THR A 212 -8.63 18.12 2.43
N LEU A 213 -8.52 17.89 1.13
CA LEU A 213 -9.59 18.12 0.16
C LEU A 213 -10.82 17.25 0.44
N GLY A 214 -11.98 17.68 -0.04
CA GLY A 214 -13.21 16.91 0.04
C GLY A 214 -13.12 15.54 -0.67
N ILE A 215 -13.90 14.57 -0.19
CA ILE A 215 -13.88 13.19 -0.72
C ILE A 215 -14.10 13.16 -2.23
N LYS A 216 -15.06 13.95 -2.76
CA LYS A 216 -15.37 14.01 -4.20
C LYS A 216 -14.19 14.54 -5.03
N GLU A 217 -13.51 15.56 -4.53
CA GLU A 217 -12.37 16.19 -5.20
C GLU A 217 -11.19 15.20 -5.29
N GLN A 218 -10.86 14.54 -4.18
CA GLN A 218 -9.83 13.49 -4.19
C GLN A 218 -10.18 12.38 -5.18
N GLN A 219 -11.46 11.94 -5.22
CA GLN A 219 -11.92 10.92 -6.20
C GLN A 219 -11.79 11.41 -7.64
N ARG A 220 -12.09 12.67 -7.91
CA ARG A 220 -11.93 13.25 -9.25
C ARG A 220 -10.48 13.14 -9.72
N ILE A 221 -9.52 13.54 -8.88
CA ILE A 221 -8.08 13.46 -9.19
C ILE A 221 -7.67 12.00 -9.46
N MET A 222 -8.10 11.05 -8.61
CA MET A 222 -7.77 9.64 -8.78
C MET A 222 -8.35 9.08 -10.09
N ARG A 223 -9.65 9.30 -10.32
CA ARG A 223 -10.34 8.79 -11.52
C ARG A 223 -9.71 9.35 -12.79
N ASP A 224 -9.36 10.64 -12.83
CA ASP A 224 -8.73 11.25 -14.00
C ASP A 224 -7.38 10.60 -14.34
N LYS A 225 -6.58 10.23 -13.33
CA LYS A 225 -5.34 9.49 -13.56
C LYS A 225 -5.60 8.03 -14.01
N VAL A 226 -6.61 7.38 -13.44
CA VAL A 226 -6.93 5.99 -13.76
C VAL A 226 -7.58 5.85 -15.15
N LYS A 227 -8.29 6.86 -15.64
CA LYS A 227 -8.85 6.90 -17.00
C LYS A 227 -7.80 6.62 -18.08
N ALA A 228 -6.55 7.09 -17.88
CA ALA A 228 -5.46 6.85 -18.82
C ALA A 228 -5.01 5.38 -18.90
N LEU A 229 -5.42 4.54 -17.93
CA LEU A 229 -5.15 3.09 -17.90
C LEU A 229 -6.29 2.25 -18.46
N LEU A 230 -7.44 2.85 -18.75
CA LEU A 230 -8.62 2.13 -19.25
C LEU A 230 -8.41 1.68 -20.71
N PRO A 231 -9.02 0.53 -21.10
CA PRO A 231 -9.01 0.08 -22.48
C PRO A 231 -9.61 1.14 -23.42
N PRO A 232 -9.08 1.34 -24.65
CA PRO A 232 -9.53 2.40 -25.58
C PRO A 232 -11.03 2.40 -25.89
N LYS A 233 -11.68 1.24 -25.87
CA LYS A 233 -13.12 1.11 -26.12
C LYS A 233 -14.00 1.74 -25.02
N MET A 234 -13.43 2.06 -23.86
CA MET A 234 -14.16 2.61 -22.71
C MET A 234 -14.01 4.13 -22.56
N THR A 235 -13.07 4.75 -23.25
CA THR A 235 -12.80 6.18 -23.11
C THR A 235 -13.85 7.07 -23.77
N GLY A 236 -14.75 6.51 -24.61
CA GLY A 236 -15.75 7.26 -25.38
C GLY A 236 -17.18 7.25 -24.86
N SER A 237 -17.55 6.37 -23.91
CA SER A 237 -18.95 6.17 -23.50
C SER A 237 -19.21 6.17 -22.01
N VAL A 238 -18.21 6.53 -21.23
CA VAL A 238 -18.28 6.30 -19.81
C VAL A 238 -18.02 7.58 -19.08
N LEU A 239 -18.70 7.80 -18.04
CA LEU A 239 -17.97 8.28 -16.88
C LEU A 239 -18.70 9.34 -16.05
N GLU A 240 -19.97 9.30 -15.99
CA GLU A 240 -20.72 9.93 -14.92
C GLU A 240 -21.46 8.85 -14.13
N ALA A 241 -20.77 8.31 -13.13
CA ALA A 241 -21.45 7.61 -12.06
C ALA A 241 -21.51 8.56 -10.87
N PRO A 242 -22.60 8.55 -10.11
CA PRO A 242 -22.82 9.42 -8.96
C PRO A 242 -21.78 9.22 -7.86
#